data_c16b46edd713900d01faaf537f497f2b
#
_entry.id   c16b46edd713900d01faaf537f497f2b
#
_cell.length_a   1.000
_cell.length_b   1.000
_cell.length_c   1.000
_cell.angle_alpha   90.00
_cell.angle_beta   90.00
_cell.angle_gamma   90.00
#
_symmetry.space_group_name_H-M   'P 1'
#
loop_
_entity.id
_entity.type
_entity.pdbx_description
1 polymer ?
#
loop_
_entity_poly.entity_id
_entity_poly.type
_entity_poly.pdbx_seq_one_letter_code
_entity_poly.pdbx_strand_id
1 'polypeptide(L)'
;GADFQINGHPFGKFPVSYKVFYRSFKFFTQPWWNIKPMMYACSGGTTQLAVKSLIDALGTDIILAAGGGVHGHPDGSEAGAKSMRQAIDAAITGVDLLEYAKTHPELLRMAQMLSPDLMKNFDLMK
;
A
#
# COMPACT_ATOMS: atom_id res chain seq x y z
N GLY A 1 24.80 9.73 -0.64
CA GLY A 1 23.68 9.95 -1.08
C GLY A 1 22.85 9.03 -1.98
N ALA A 2 22.08 8.11 -1.38
CA ALA A 2 21.01 7.43 -2.13
C ALA A 2 19.78 8.33 -2.21
N ASP A 3 19.00 8.21 -3.30
CA ASP A 3 17.76 8.98 -3.48
C ASP A 3 16.58 8.34 -2.75
N PHE A 4 16.56 7.01 -2.64
CA PHE A 4 15.55 6.26 -1.90
C PHE A 4 16.13 4.96 -1.30
N GLN A 5 15.42 4.45 -0.29
CA GLN A 5 15.75 3.19 0.38
C GLN A 5 14.55 2.26 0.36
N ILE A 6 14.76 1.03 -0.11
CA ILE A 6 13.71 -0.01 -0.13
C ILE A 6 13.73 -0.77 1.20
N ASN A 7 12.56 -0.86 1.84
CA ASN A 7 12.39 -1.53 3.12
C ASN A 7 11.10 -2.35 3.17
N GLY A 8 11.12 -3.40 4.01
CA GLY A 8 9.91 -4.14 4.36
C GLY A 8 8.97 -3.31 5.24
N HIS A 9 7.73 -3.76 5.37
CA HIS A 9 6.71 -3.12 6.20
C HIS A 9 5.87 -4.16 6.96
N PRO A 10 5.14 -3.76 8.05
CA PRO A 10 4.40 -4.71 8.89
C PRO A 10 3.26 -5.45 8.18
N PHE A 11 2.75 -4.88 7.09
CA PHE A 11 1.58 -5.38 6.35
C PHE A 11 1.97 -6.22 5.12
N GLY A 12 3.26 -6.55 4.96
CA GLY A 12 3.78 -7.25 3.79
C GLY A 12 3.94 -8.76 3.99
N LYS A 13 4.48 -9.41 2.95
CA LYS A 13 4.76 -10.85 2.94
C LYS A 13 5.85 -11.24 3.95
N PHE A 14 6.81 -10.35 4.20
CA PHE A 14 7.87 -10.52 5.18
C PHE A 14 7.74 -9.43 6.24
N PRO A 15 6.81 -9.58 7.21
CA PRO A 15 6.48 -8.52 8.12
C PRO A 15 7.65 -8.19 9.05
N VAL A 16 7.94 -6.91 9.18
CA VAL A 16 8.83 -6.37 10.21
C VAL A 16 8.00 -5.77 11.33
N SER A 17 8.54 -5.71 12.55
CA SER A 17 7.81 -5.06 13.64
C SER A 17 7.56 -3.58 13.33
N TYR A 18 6.40 -3.06 13.75
CA TYR A 18 6.04 -1.65 13.54
C TYR A 18 7.09 -0.68 14.09
N LYS A 19 7.68 -1.03 15.23
CA LYS A 19 8.76 -0.23 15.85
C LYS A 19 9.99 -0.11 14.95
N VAL A 20 10.43 -1.22 14.36
CA VAL A 20 11.59 -1.24 13.42
C VAL A 20 11.25 -0.46 12.16
N PHE A 21 10.08 -0.71 11.57
CA PHE A 21 9.58 -0.02 10.40
C PHE A 21 9.56 1.50 10.57
N TYR A 22 8.91 1.99 11.63
CA TYR A 22 8.78 3.43 11.88
C TYR A 22 10.13 4.10 12.22
N ARG A 23 11.00 3.41 12.96
CA ARG A 23 12.36 3.90 13.22
C ARG A 23 13.19 4.00 11.95
N SER A 24 13.12 3.01 11.07
CA SER A 24 13.81 3.04 9.77
C SER A 24 13.29 4.20 8.92
N PHE A 25 11.98 4.40 8.85
CA PHE A 25 11.39 5.55 8.17
C PHE A 25 11.97 6.87 8.70
N LYS A 26 11.90 7.10 10.01
CA LYS A 26 12.47 8.32 10.62
C LYS A 26 13.95 8.49 10.35
N PHE A 27 14.71 7.40 10.40
CA PHE A 27 16.16 7.44 10.15
C PHE A 27 16.48 7.87 8.71
N PHE A 28 15.82 7.31 7.71
CA PHE A 28 16.13 7.57 6.30
C PHE A 28 15.52 8.87 5.77
N THR A 29 14.42 9.34 6.33
CA THR A 29 13.72 10.56 5.87
C THR A 29 14.12 11.83 6.62
N GLN A 30 15.06 11.77 7.57
CA GLN A 30 15.59 12.96 8.21
C GLN A 30 16.87 13.45 7.50
N PRO A 31 17.16 14.77 7.54
CA PRO A 31 18.41 15.30 7.01
C PRO A 31 19.59 14.87 7.90
N TRP A 32 20.70 14.55 7.26
CA TRP A 32 21.97 14.25 7.93
C TRP A 32 23.00 15.27 7.48
N TRP A 33 23.31 16.25 8.35
CA TRP A 33 24.17 17.40 8.04
C TRP A 33 23.74 18.06 6.71
N ASN A 34 24.58 17.98 5.69
CA ASN A 34 24.33 18.49 4.33
C ASN A 34 23.84 17.41 3.35
N ILE A 35 23.55 16.19 3.83
CA ILE A 35 23.02 15.11 3.00
C ILE A 35 21.50 15.22 2.99
N LYS A 36 20.91 15.18 1.79
CA LYS A 36 19.46 15.21 1.61
C LYS A 36 18.78 13.97 2.21
N PRO A 37 17.58 14.09 2.75
CA PRO A 37 16.76 12.96 3.13
C PRO A 37 16.53 12.01 1.95
N MET A 38 16.43 10.71 2.23
CA MET A 38 16.02 9.71 1.24
C MET A 38 14.50 9.58 1.24
N MET A 39 13.93 9.21 0.08
CA MET A 39 12.55 8.77 0.01
C MET A 39 12.44 7.31 0.50
N TYR A 40 11.38 7.01 1.24
CA TYR A 40 11.15 5.68 1.79
C TYR A 40 10.30 4.84 0.84
N ALA A 41 10.82 3.70 0.41
CA ALA A 41 10.11 2.77 -0.48
C ALA A 41 9.61 1.54 0.31
N CYS A 42 8.30 1.40 0.43
CA CYS A 42 7.64 0.26 1.06
C CYS A 42 7.56 -0.90 0.07
N SER A 43 8.19 -2.04 0.39
CA SER A 43 8.27 -3.22 -0.48
C SER A 43 8.08 -4.51 0.33
N GLY A 44 8.10 -5.65 -0.35
CA GLY A 44 8.01 -6.97 0.29
C GLY A 44 6.58 -7.45 0.51
N GLY A 45 5.73 -7.36 -0.51
CA GLY A 45 4.34 -7.79 -0.50
C GLY A 45 3.34 -6.65 -0.28
N THR A 46 3.66 -5.48 -0.81
CA THR A 46 2.73 -4.35 -0.84
C THR A 46 1.54 -4.68 -1.72
N THR A 47 0.35 -4.68 -1.13
CA THR A 47 -0.93 -4.92 -1.80
C THR A 47 -1.87 -3.73 -1.62
N GLN A 48 -2.97 -3.72 -2.36
CA GLN A 48 -4.01 -2.69 -2.27
C GLN A 48 -4.56 -2.52 -0.84
N LEU A 49 -4.68 -3.63 -0.09
CA LEU A 49 -5.15 -3.60 1.31
C LEU A 49 -4.16 -2.93 2.27
N ALA A 50 -2.87 -2.92 1.94
CA ALA A 50 -1.84 -2.30 2.77
C ALA A 50 -1.72 -0.78 2.56
N VAL A 51 -2.20 -0.25 1.44
CA VAL A 51 -1.97 1.14 1.01
C VAL A 51 -2.43 2.14 2.07
N LYS A 52 -3.67 2.01 2.55
CA LYS A 52 -4.20 2.93 3.57
C LYS A 52 -3.35 2.92 4.84
N SER A 53 -3.01 1.75 5.35
CA SER A 53 -2.20 1.63 6.57
C SER A 53 -0.80 2.22 6.42
N LEU A 54 -0.20 2.11 5.23
CA LEU A 54 1.10 2.72 4.93
C LEU A 54 1.01 4.24 4.87
N ILE A 55 -0.02 4.78 4.19
CA ILE A 55 -0.25 6.23 4.10
C ILE A 55 -0.59 6.82 5.48
N ASP A 56 -1.43 6.17 6.27
CA ASP A 56 -1.77 6.61 7.63
C ASP A 56 -0.53 6.64 8.54
N ALA A 57 0.39 5.68 8.38
CA ALA A 57 1.60 5.60 9.20
C ALA A 57 2.70 6.57 8.79
N LEU A 58 2.89 6.81 7.50
CA LEU A 58 4.07 7.49 6.95
C LEU A 58 3.75 8.77 6.18
N GLY A 59 2.49 9.03 5.87
CA GLY A 59 2.07 10.12 4.98
C GLY A 59 2.17 9.71 3.50
N THR A 60 2.03 10.70 2.62
CA THR A 60 1.96 10.50 1.17
C THR A 60 3.30 10.62 0.45
N ASP A 61 4.35 11.04 1.15
CA ASP A 61 5.70 11.21 0.58
C ASP A 61 6.51 9.89 0.67
N ILE A 62 5.97 8.84 0.06
CA ILE A 62 6.53 7.49 0.04
C ILE A 62 6.43 6.85 -1.34
N ILE A 63 7.25 5.83 -1.58
CA ILE A 63 7.14 4.98 -2.77
C ILE A 63 6.47 3.66 -2.36
N LEU A 64 5.46 3.25 -3.11
CA LEU A 64 4.83 1.92 -2.97
C LEU A 64 5.40 0.98 -4.04
N ALA A 65 6.34 0.12 -3.65
CA ALA A 65 6.93 -0.88 -4.55
C ALA A 65 6.07 -2.15 -4.54
N ALA A 66 5.06 -2.20 -5.40
CA ALA A 66 3.95 -3.15 -5.37
C ALA A 66 3.96 -4.17 -6.52
N GLY A 67 5.13 -4.75 -6.84
CA GLY A 67 5.25 -5.71 -7.95
C GLY A 67 4.23 -6.84 -7.88
N GLY A 68 4.19 -7.61 -6.79
CA GLY A 68 3.22 -8.68 -6.60
C GLY A 68 1.78 -8.21 -6.50
N GLY A 69 1.53 -7.04 -5.91
CA GLY A 69 0.20 -6.45 -5.82
C GLY A 69 -0.37 -6.00 -7.17
N VAL A 70 0.49 -5.68 -8.14
CA VAL A 70 0.09 -5.33 -9.51
C VAL A 70 -0.01 -6.57 -10.39
N HIS A 71 1.07 -7.37 -10.48
CA HIS A 71 1.12 -8.51 -11.39
C HIS A 71 0.26 -9.70 -10.94
N GLY A 72 -0.09 -9.77 -9.66
CA GLY A 72 -0.96 -10.82 -9.10
C GLY A 72 -2.46 -10.57 -9.27
N HIS A 73 -2.87 -9.51 -9.98
CA HIS A 73 -4.29 -9.27 -10.20
C HIS A 73 -4.91 -10.35 -11.09
N PRO A 74 -6.13 -10.87 -10.76
CA PRO A 74 -6.77 -11.94 -11.55
C PRO A 74 -6.98 -11.58 -13.02
N ASP A 75 -7.23 -10.31 -13.32
CA ASP A 75 -7.51 -9.81 -14.66
C ASP A 75 -6.26 -9.18 -15.32
N GLY A 76 -5.06 -9.52 -14.82
CA GLY A 76 -3.78 -9.13 -15.39
C GLY A 76 -3.22 -7.82 -14.83
N SER A 77 -1.99 -7.50 -15.28
CA SER A 77 -1.18 -6.41 -14.72
C SER A 77 -1.76 -5.01 -14.95
N GLU A 78 -2.48 -4.80 -16.05
CA GLU A 78 -3.14 -3.52 -16.32
C GLU A 78 -4.24 -3.25 -15.27
N ALA A 79 -5.11 -4.23 -15.03
CA ALA A 79 -6.13 -4.15 -13.99
C ALA A 79 -5.49 -4.01 -12.60
N GLY A 80 -4.37 -4.71 -12.36
CA GLY A 80 -3.59 -4.57 -11.13
C GLY A 80 -3.04 -3.16 -10.90
N ALA A 81 -2.52 -2.52 -11.93
CA ALA A 81 -2.06 -1.13 -11.87
C ALA A 81 -3.22 -0.16 -11.59
N LYS A 82 -4.35 -0.34 -12.26
CA LYS A 82 -5.58 0.43 -12.01
C LYS A 82 -6.06 0.25 -10.57
N SER A 83 -6.17 -0.98 -10.09
CA SER A 83 -6.61 -1.28 -8.72
C SER A 83 -5.68 -0.68 -7.66
N MET A 84 -4.37 -0.68 -7.90
CA MET A 84 -3.39 -0.04 -7.01
C MET A 84 -3.59 1.48 -6.98
N ARG A 85 -3.80 2.12 -8.13
CA ARG A 85 -4.11 3.56 -8.21
C ARG A 85 -5.42 3.89 -7.48
N GLN A 86 -6.46 3.09 -7.67
CA GLN A 86 -7.75 3.23 -6.99
C GLN A 86 -7.61 3.10 -5.46
N ALA A 87 -6.79 2.17 -4.97
CA ALA A 87 -6.49 2.04 -3.53
C ALA A 87 -5.77 3.27 -2.96
N ILE A 88 -4.85 3.85 -3.73
CA ILE A 88 -4.16 5.09 -3.34
C ILE A 88 -5.14 6.26 -3.29
N ASP A 89 -5.99 6.40 -4.29
CA ASP A 89 -6.99 7.47 -4.35
C ASP A 89 -7.99 7.38 -3.19
N ALA A 90 -8.48 6.17 -2.87
CA ALA A 90 -9.30 5.92 -1.69
C ALA A 90 -8.60 6.36 -0.39
N ALA A 91 -7.33 5.98 -0.23
CA ALA A 91 -6.57 6.32 0.98
C ALA A 91 -6.32 7.84 1.11
N ILE A 92 -5.99 8.54 0.02
CA ILE A 92 -5.73 9.98 0.00
C ILE A 92 -7.02 10.78 0.25
N THR A 93 -8.15 10.34 -0.31
CA THR A 93 -9.45 10.99 -0.13
C THR A 93 -10.11 10.65 1.21
N GLY A 94 -9.54 9.71 1.97
CA GLY A 94 -10.08 9.26 3.26
C GLY A 94 -11.34 8.40 3.15
N VAL A 95 -11.65 7.91 1.96
CA VAL A 95 -12.78 6.99 1.74
C VAL A 95 -12.35 5.58 2.14
N ASP A 96 -13.26 4.82 2.77
CA ASP A 96 -13.02 3.41 3.05
C ASP A 96 -12.77 2.64 1.75
N LEU A 97 -11.79 1.72 1.78
CA LEU A 97 -11.35 0.99 0.59
C LEU A 97 -12.49 0.16 -0.03
N LEU A 98 -13.30 -0.50 0.80
CA LEU A 98 -14.41 -1.32 0.30
C LEU A 98 -15.55 -0.43 -0.24
N GLU A 99 -15.80 0.72 0.39
CA GLU A 99 -16.76 1.67 -0.11
C GLU A 99 -16.34 2.24 -1.48
N TYR A 100 -15.05 2.58 -1.61
CA TYR A 100 -14.50 3.04 -2.88
C TYR A 100 -14.55 1.96 -3.97
N ALA A 101 -14.33 0.69 -3.59
CA ALA A 101 -14.39 -0.46 -4.49
C ALA A 101 -15.79 -0.71 -5.10
N LYS A 102 -16.89 -0.23 -4.48
CA LYS A 102 -18.25 -0.40 -5.04
C LYS A 102 -18.40 0.16 -6.46
N THR A 103 -17.65 1.22 -6.77
CA THR A 103 -17.67 1.88 -8.09
C THR A 103 -16.39 1.63 -8.90
N HIS A 104 -15.46 0.80 -8.40
CA HIS A 104 -14.17 0.56 -9.01
C HIS A 104 -13.91 -0.95 -9.15
N PRO A 105 -14.32 -1.55 -10.28
CA PRO A 105 -14.36 -3.01 -10.44
C PRO A 105 -13.01 -3.69 -10.31
N GLU A 106 -11.91 -3.06 -10.73
CA GLU A 106 -10.56 -3.63 -10.59
C GLU A 106 -10.15 -3.73 -9.10
N LEU A 107 -10.44 -2.69 -8.32
CA LEU A 107 -10.16 -2.72 -6.88
C LEU A 107 -11.04 -3.73 -6.16
N LEU A 108 -12.33 -3.81 -6.53
CA LEU A 108 -13.26 -4.81 -5.99
C LEU A 108 -12.76 -6.23 -6.27
N ARG A 109 -12.36 -6.50 -7.50
CA ARG A 109 -11.86 -7.82 -7.90
C ARG A 109 -10.60 -8.22 -7.14
N MET A 110 -9.70 -7.27 -6.91
CA MET A 110 -8.49 -7.51 -6.13
C MET A 110 -8.79 -7.72 -4.64
N ALA A 111 -9.70 -6.94 -4.06
CA ALA A 111 -10.13 -7.10 -2.67
C ALA A 111 -10.78 -8.48 -2.44
N GLN A 112 -11.60 -8.97 -3.36
CA GLN A 112 -12.19 -10.30 -3.33
C GLN A 112 -11.13 -11.41 -3.30
N MET A 113 -10.06 -11.25 -4.08
CA MET A 113 -8.97 -12.22 -4.12
C MET A 113 -8.12 -12.20 -2.85
N LEU A 114 -7.76 -11.00 -2.37
CA LEU A 114 -6.85 -10.84 -1.24
C LEU A 114 -7.49 -11.16 0.11
N SER A 115 -8.77 -10.91 0.26
CA SER A 115 -9.49 -11.11 1.51
C SER A 115 -10.94 -11.53 1.29
N PRO A 116 -11.18 -12.81 0.95
CA PRO A 116 -12.53 -13.34 0.73
C PRO A 116 -13.45 -13.16 1.96
N ASP A 117 -12.90 -13.14 3.17
CA ASP A 117 -13.67 -12.97 4.41
C ASP A 117 -14.18 -11.54 4.62
N LEU A 118 -13.43 -10.53 4.19
CA LEU A 118 -13.90 -9.14 4.17
C LEU A 118 -15.11 -8.99 3.24
N MET A 119 -15.17 -9.77 2.17
CA MET A 119 -16.25 -9.71 1.19
C MET A 119 -17.56 -10.34 1.67
N LYS A 120 -17.53 -11.30 2.60
CA LYS A 120 -18.75 -11.83 3.23
C LYS A 120 -19.53 -10.75 3.96
N ASN A 121 -18.82 -9.83 4.62
CA ASN A 121 -19.44 -8.68 5.29
C ASN A 121 -19.94 -7.62 4.29
N PHE A 122 -19.28 -7.49 3.14
CA PHE A 122 -19.66 -6.54 2.09
C PHE A 122 -21.02 -6.87 1.45
N ASP A 123 -21.31 -8.16 1.22
CA ASP A 123 -22.61 -8.59 0.67
C ASP A 123 -23.78 -8.42 1.66
N LEU A 124 -23.49 -8.40 2.97
CA LEU A 124 -24.48 -8.12 4.02
C LEU A 124 -24.79 -6.61 4.15
N MET A 125 -23.98 -5.72 3.55
CA MET A 125 -24.16 -4.26 3.57
C MET A 125 -24.83 -3.71 2.32
N LYS A 126 -25.24 -4.57 1.37
CA LYS A 126 -26.07 -4.23 0.21
C LYS A 126 -27.53 -4.24 0.59
#